data_bc7b5af434b56738f8ae07af8c26b663
#
_entry.id   bc7b5af434b56738f8ae07af8c26b663
#
_cell.length_a   1.000
_cell.length_b   1.000
_cell.length_c   1.000
_cell.angle_alpha   90.00
_cell.angle_beta   90.00
_cell.angle_gamma   90.00
#
_symmetry.space_group_name_H-M   'P 1'
#
loop_
_entity.id
_entity.type
_entity.pdbx_description
1 polymer ?
#
loop_
_entity_poly.entity_id
_entity_poly.type
_entity_poly.pdbx_seq_one_letter_code
_entity_poly.pdbx_strand_id
1 'polypeptide(L)'
;MSSIQLDGTHTPVKRGGQAVAYQGRKKSKPRNMLILTDSRGTPLACSDPVEGNHNDAFDLVPTVEKMIGRIQSSGIATDGLFLNADAGFDVKDFRDYCYQQEIVDNIDQNRRNGDVEEHFFDELLYKYRFVVERTNAWLDAFKAVLVRFETNAVHIGKH
;
A
#
# COMPACT_ATOMS: atom_id res chain seq x y z
N MET A 1 12.74 -14.49 -4.02
CA MET A 1 11.95 -13.27 -4.31
C MET A 1 12.90 -12.11 -4.24
N SER A 2 13.00 -11.26 -5.26
CA SER A 2 14.01 -10.19 -5.31
C SER A 2 13.42 -8.80 -5.08
N SER A 3 12.12 -8.62 -5.33
CA SER A 3 11.45 -7.34 -5.13
C SER A 3 10.01 -7.51 -4.67
N ILE A 4 9.55 -6.50 -3.94
CA ILE A 4 8.16 -6.31 -3.52
C ILE A 4 7.66 -4.97 -4.03
N GLN A 5 6.35 -4.88 -4.27
CA GLN A 5 5.71 -3.68 -4.80
C GLN A 5 4.71 -3.17 -3.78
N LEU A 6 4.81 -1.90 -3.43
CA LEU A 6 3.88 -1.21 -2.53
C LEU A 6 3.00 -0.25 -3.33
N ASP A 7 1.71 -0.31 -3.10
CA ASP A 7 0.76 0.64 -3.69
C ASP A 7 -0.46 0.86 -2.79
N GLY A 8 -1.14 1.98 -3.00
CA GLY A 8 -2.39 2.32 -2.33
C GLY A 8 -3.58 1.98 -3.21
N THR A 9 -4.62 1.38 -2.63
CA THR A 9 -5.90 1.16 -3.32
C THR A 9 -7.02 1.89 -2.60
N HIS A 10 -7.94 2.46 -3.37
CA HIS A 10 -9.09 3.20 -2.87
C HIS A 10 -10.37 2.40 -3.12
N THR A 11 -11.03 1.99 -2.06
CA THR A 11 -12.30 1.27 -2.15
C THR A 11 -13.47 2.21 -1.86
N PRO A 12 -14.34 2.53 -2.84
CA PRO A 12 -15.53 3.34 -2.59
C PRO A 12 -16.51 2.59 -1.70
N VAL A 13 -17.11 3.31 -0.75
CA VAL A 13 -18.14 2.78 0.15
C VAL A 13 -19.47 3.42 -0.20
N LYS A 14 -20.43 2.63 -0.69
CA LYS A 14 -21.77 3.12 -1.09
C LYS A 14 -22.71 3.33 0.09
N ARG A 15 -22.52 2.63 1.22
CA ARG A 15 -23.38 2.72 2.42
C ARG A 15 -22.51 2.96 3.64
N GLY A 16 -23.05 3.69 4.62
CA GLY A 16 -22.43 3.88 5.91
C GLY A 16 -22.14 2.56 6.61
N GLY A 17 -21.11 2.50 7.41
CA GLY A 17 -20.69 1.37 8.21
C GLY A 17 -19.57 1.79 9.14
N GLN A 18 -19.01 0.84 9.92
CA GLN A 18 -17.86 1.15 10.78
C GLN A 18 -16.71 1.78 9.99
N ALA A 19 -16.10 2.83 10.56
CA ALA A 19 -14.99 3.60 9.98
C ALA A 19 -15.32 4.35 8.67
N VAL A 20 -16.54 4.83 8.53
CA VAL A 20 -16.92 5.81 7.51
C VAL A 20 -17.10 7.16 8.19
N ALA A 21 -16.18 8.11 8.01
CA ALA A 21 -16.33 9.45 8.55
C ALA A 21 -17.34 10.27 7.71
N TYR A 22 -18.19 11.05 8.38
CA TYR A 22 -19.21 11.86 7.72
C TYR A 22 -18.62 13.11 7.07
N GLN A 23 -18.76 13.27 5.76
CA GLN A 23 -18.69 14.59 5.13
C GLN A 23 -20.03 14.88 4.46
N GLY A 24 -20.65 15.97 4.87
CA GLY A 24 -21.91 16.41 4.32
C GLY A 24 -21.88 16.54 2.80
N ARG A 25 -22.95 16.11 2.16
CA ARG A 25 -23.23 16.05 0.72
C ARG A 25 -22.54 14.92 -0.06
N LYS A 26 -23.30 13.82 -0.14
CA LYS A 26 -23.29 12.88 -1.27
C LYS A 26 -21.90 12.53 -1.86
N LYS A 27 -21.28 11.52 -1.33
CA LYS A 27 -20.52 10.53 -2.11
C LYS A 27 -20.00 9.47 -1.14
N SER A 28 -20.04 8.22 -1.58
CA SER A 28 -19.37 7.12 -0.91
C SER A 28 -17.96 7.52 -0.53
N LYS A 29 -17.61 7.38 0.76
CA LYS A 29 -16.24 7.67 1.20
C LYS A 29 -15.34 6.52 0.81
N PRO A 30 -14.24 6.78 0.12
CA PRO A 30 -13.25 5.76 -0.14
C PRO A 30 -12.61 5.31 1.19
N ARG A 31 -12.19 4.06 1.22
CA ARG A 31 -11.23 3.57 2.20
C ARG A 31 -9.91 3.35 1.50
N ASN A 32 -8.86 3.84 2.10
CA ASN A 32 -7.52 3.61 1.62
C ASN A 32 -6.95 2.36 2.28
N MET A 33 -6.33 1.53 1.49
CA MET A 33 -5.67 0.32 1.95
C MET A 33 -4.35 0.19 1.18
N LEU A 34 -3.28 -0.15 1.88
CA LEU A 34 -2.00 -0.47 1.25
C LEU A 34 -1.94 -1.96 0.91
N ILE A 35 -1.29 -2.26 -0.18
CA ILE A 35 -1.06 -3.62 -0.63
C ILE A 35 0.41 -3.84 -0.95
N LEU A 36 0.96 -4.97 -0.51
CA LEU A 36 2.28 -5.46 -0.91
C LEU A 36 2.10 -6.68 -1.80
N THR A 37 2.78 -6.66 -2.94
CA THR A 37 2.83 -7.80 -3.86
C THR A 37 4.26 -8.26 -4.10
N ASP A 38 4.43 -9.48 -4.57
CA ASP A 38 5.70 -9.95 -5.13
C ASP A 38 5.92 -9.39 -6.55
N SER A 39 7.05 -9.74 -7.17
CA SER A 39 7.39 -9.32 -8.54
C SER A 39 6.46 -9.89 -9.62
N ARG A 40 5.57 -10.81 -9.29
CA ARG A 40 4.57 -11.38 -10.20
C ARG A 40 3.20 -10.74 -10.02
N GLY A 41 3.03 -9.91 -8.99
CA GLY A 41 1.76 -9.32 -8.61
C GLY A 41 0.94 -10.18 -7.66
N THR A 42 1.52 -11.23 -7.04
CA THR A 42 0.84 -12.00 -6.01
C THR A 42 0.72 -11.17 -4.74
N PRO A 43 -0.48 -10.95 -4.21
CA PRO A 43 -0.65 -10.24 -2.94
C PRO A 43 0.04 -11.00 -1.80
N LEU A 44 0.91 -10.32 -1.07
CA LEU A 44 1.63 -10.86 0.08
C LEU A 44 1.01 -10.38 1.39
N ALA A 45 0.64 -9.11 1.46
CA ALA A 45 0.01 -8.51 2.63
C ALA A 45 -0.85 -7.32 2.22
N CYS A 46 -1.89 -7.06 3.00
CA CYS A 46 -2.71 -5.86 2.93
C CYS A 46 -2.74 -5.19 4.29
N SER A 47 -2.83 -3.86 4.29
CA SER A 47 -3.09 -3.10 5.51
C SER A 47 -4.54 -3.20 5.94
N ASP A 48 -4.81 -2.83 7.19
CA ASP A 48 -6.17 -2.54 7.61
C ASP A 48 -6.67 -1.29 6.86
N PRO A 49 -7.96 -1.24 6.50
CA PRO A 49 -8.51 -0.09 5.80
C PRO A 49 -8.53 1.15 6.70
N VAL A 50 -8.01 2.28 6.20
CA VAL A 50 -8.09 3.60 6.85
C VAL A 50 -9.08 4.51 6.14
N GLU A 51 -9.56 5.55 6.83
CA GLU A 51 -10.48 6.53 6.25
C GLU A 51 -9.82 7.25 5.07
N GLY A 52 -10.58 7.41 3.98
CA GLY A 52 -10.08 7.90 2.70
C GLY A 52 -9.78 9.40 2.61
N ASN A 53 -9.71 10.11 3.74
CA ASN A 53 -9.31 11.51 3.80
C ASN A 53 -7.81 11.72 4.08
N HIS A 54 -7.06 10.65 4.24
CA HIS A 54 -5.62 10.67 4.44
C HIS A 54 -4.88 10.38 3.13
N ASN A 55 -3.69 10.96 2.97
CA ASN A 55 -2.79 10.62 1.88
C ASN A 55 -2.11 9.26 2.13
N ASP A 56 -1.45 8.72 1.10
CA ASP A 56 -0.79 7.40 1.17
C ASP A 56 0.35 7.34 2.20
N ALA A 57 0.91 8.49 2.56
CA ALA A 57 1.97 8.60 3.57
C ALA A 57 1.45 8.63 5.02
N PHE A 58 0.12 8.70 5.23
CA PHE A 58 -0.44 8.71 6.58
C PHE A 58 -0.23 7.37 7.28
N ASP A 59 0.38 7.41 8.47
CA ASP A 59 0.74 6.22 9.25
C ASP A 59 1.49 5.14 8.44
N LEU A 60 2.26 5.55 7.43
CA LEU A 60 2.92 4.65 6.48
C LEU A 60 3.86 3.68 7.19
N VAL A 61 4.77 4.16 8.01
CA VAL A 61 5.78 3.31 8.69
C VAL A 61 5.11 2.27 9.59
N PRO A 62 4.23 2.61 10.55
CA PRO A 62 3.56 1.61 11.38
C PRO A 62 2.74 0.61 10.59
N THR A 63 2.13 1.06 9.48
CA THR A 63 1.31 0.21 8.62
C THR A 63 2.17 -0.80 7.87
N VAL A 64 3.25 -0.34 7.22
CA VAL A 64 4.15 -1.22 6.47
C VAL A 64 4.91 -2.15 7.42
N GLU A 65 5.29 -1.71 8.60
CA GLU A 65 5.91 -2.55 9.63
C GLU A 65 5.03 -3.76 9.98
N LYS A 66 3.73 -3.55 10.19
CA LYS A 66 2.78 -4.66 10.41
C LYS A 66 2.70 -5.60 9.21
N MET A 67 2.70 -5.05 8.00
CA MET A 67 2.62 -5.85 6.76
C MET A 67 3.88 -6.68 6.57
N ILE A 68 5.08 -6.10 6.75
CA ILE A 68 6.36 -6.80 6.69
C ILE A 68 6.43 -7.88 7.77
N GLY A 69 5.99 -7.58 9.00
CA GLY A 69 5.92 -8.57 10.08
C GLY A 69 5.05 -9.78 9.75
N ARG A 70 3.92 -9.59 9.06
CA ARG A 70 3.08 -10.70 8.56
C ARG A 70 3.81 -11.56 7.52
N ILE A 71 4.54 -10.93 6.61
CA ILE A 71 5.35 -11.62 5.59
C ILE A 71 6.44 -12.45 6.26
N GLN A 72 7.17 -11.87 7.21
CA GLN A 72 8.23 -12.55 7.97
C GLN A 72 7.68 -13.71 8.80
N SER A 73 6.52 -13.54 9.42
CA SER A 73 5.83 -14.61 10.17
C SER A 73 5.44 -15.80 9.29
N SER A 74 5.29 -15.57 7.98
CA SER A 74 5.05 -16.63 6.99
C SER A 74 6.33 -17.33 6.53
N GLY A 75 7.48 -17.00 7.12
CA GLY A 75 8.79 -17.61 6.79
C GLY A 75 9.47 -17.00 5.57
N ILE A 76 9.02 -15.84 5.11
CA ILE A 76 9.63 -15.12 3.98
C ILE A 76 10.64 -14.11 4.53
N ALA A 77 11.90 -14.24 4.16
CA ALA A 77 12.95 -13.27 4.47
C ALA A 77 12.72 -11.99 3.65
N THR A 78 12.87 -10.84 4.30
CA THR A 78 12.67 -9.51 3.69
C THR A 78 13.95 -8.69 3.58
N ASP A 79 15.02 -9.11 4.24
CA ASP A 79 16.35 -8.52 4.13
C ASP A 79 16.90 -8.64 2.70
N GLY A 80 17.48 -7.57 2.20
CA GLY A 80 18.01 -7.48 0.84
C GLY A 80 16.96 -7.42 -0.28
N LEU A 81 15.66 -7.32 0.05
CA LEU A 81 14.63 -7.10 -0.95
C LEU A 81 14.62 -5.65 -1.44
N PHE A 82 14.30 -5.47 -2.72
CA PHE A 82 13.95 -4.16 -3.28
C PHE A 82 12.48 -3.88 -3.04
N LEU A 83 12.16 -2.70 -2.50
CA LEU A 83 10.79 -2.23 -2.36
C LEU A 83 10.54 -1.13 -3.38
N ASN A 84 9.71 -1.41 -4.38
CA ASN A 84 9.27 -0.43 -5.36
C ASN A 84 7.99 0.26 -4.88
N ALA A 85 7.99 1.59 -4.91
CA ALA A 85 6.81 2.41 -4.61
C ALA A 85 6.84 3.70 -5.42
N ASP A 86 5.69 4.35 -5.59
CA ASP A 86 5.64 5.63 -6.30
C ASP A 86 6.10 6.81 -5.43
N ALA A 87 6.20 7.98 -6.06
CA ALA A 87 6.66 9.21 -5.41
C ALA A 87 5.74 9.67 -4.25
N GLY A 88 4.52 9.16 -4.14
CA GLY A 88 3.64 9.42 -3.00
C GLY A 88 4.15 8.84 -1.68
N PHE A 89 5.00 7.82 -1.77
CA PHE A 89 5.64 7.15 -0.64
C PHE A 89 7.04 7.71 -0.33
N ASP A 90 7.51 8.70 -1.07
CA ASP A 90 8.82 9.32 -0.87
C ASP A 90 8.81 10.25 0.34
N VAL A 91 8.89 9.65 1.53
CA VAL A 91 9.01 10.36 2.81
C VAL A 91 10.22 9.82 3.56
N LYS A 92 10.94 10.73 4.21
CA LYS A 92 12.20 10.41 4.89
C LYS A 92 12.05 9.27 5.90
N ASP A 93 11.06 9.33 6.77
CA ASP A 93 10.85 8.33 7.82
C ASP A 93 10.65 6.92 7.23
N PHE A 94 10.05 6.83 6.05
CA PHE A 94 9.86 5.55 5.38
C PHE A 94 11.15 5.01 4.75
N ARG A 95 11.97 5.87 4.18
CA ARG A 95 13.31 5.49 3.70
C ARG A 95 14.20 5.04 4.86
N ASP A 96 14.19 5.78 5.97
CA ASP A 96 14.93 5.41 7.20
C ASP A 96 14.46 4.04 7.73
N TYR A 97 13.16 3.78 7.72
CA TYR A 97 12.60 2.47 8.08
C TYR A 97 13.11 1.36 7.15
N CYS A 98 13.04 1.55 5.84
CA CYS A 98 13.55 0.57 4.87
C CYS A 98 15.02 0.26 5.12
N TYR A 99 15.85 1.28 5.33
CA TYR A 99 17.26 1.13 5.65
C TYR A 99 17.47 0.30 6.94
N GLN A 100 16.72 0.56 8.00
CA GLN A 100 16.80 -0.18 9.26
C GLN A 100 16.38 -1.65 9.11
N GLN A 101 15.49 -1.94 8.17
CA GLN A 101 15.02 -3.30 7.88
C GLN A 101 15.86 -4.01 6.80
N GLU A 102 16.98 -3.41 6.37
CA GLU A 102 17.82 -3.94 5.29
C GLU A 102 17.04 -4.15 3.98
N ILE A 103 15.99 -3.34 3.76
CA ILE A 103 15.21 -3.30 2.53
C ILE A 103 15.75 -2.16 1.67
N VAL A 104 16.04 -2.44 0.41
CA VAL A 104 16.50 -1.42 -0.55
C VAL A 104 15.28 -0.68 -1.08
N ASP A 105 15.13 0.57 -0.70
CA ASP A 105 14.04 1.44 -1.16
C ASP A 105 14.30 1.92 -2.59
N ASN A 106 13.49 1.43 -3.51
CA ASN A 106 13.46 1.86 -4.91
C ASN A 106 12.19 2.70 -5.17
N ILE A 107 12.13 3.85 -4.49
CA ILE A 107 10.99 4.77 -4.49
C ILE A 107 11.28 5.91 -5.46
N ASP A 108 10.31 6.18 -6.36
CA ASP A 108 10.40 7.33 -7.24
C ASP A 108 10.45 8.63 -6.44
N GLN A 109 11.24 9.59 -6.93
CA GLN A 109 11.52 10.80 -6.18
C GLN A 109 10.36 11.80 -6.28
N ASN A 110 9.91 12.30 -5.14
CA ASN A 110 8.91 13.36 -5.09
C ASN A 110 9.54 14.74 -5.32
N ARG A 111 9.54 15.20 -6.56
CA ARG A 111 10.10 16.50 -6.97
C ARG A 111 9.47 17.73 -6.28
N ARG A 112 8.37 17.54 -5.53
CA ARG A 112 7.73 18.62 -4.76
C ARG A 112 8.40 18.89 -3.43
N ASN A 113 9.23 17.96 -2.95
CA ASN A 113 9.88 18.09 -1.64
C ASN A 113 11.12 19.01 -1.61
N GLY A 114 11.46 19.70 -2.70
CA GLY A 114 12.56 20.67 -2.75
C GLY A 114 13.91 20.02 -3.00
N ASP A 115 14.82 20.10 -2.04
CA ASP A 115 16.21 19.64 -2.22
C ASP A 115 16.27 18.13 -2.54
N VAL A 116 16.86 17.84 -3.69
CA VAL A 116 17.03 16.51 -4.25
C VAL A 116 18.26 15.90 -3.61
N GLU A 117 18.08 15.11 -2.54
CA GLU A 117 19.11 14.15 -2.15
C GLU A 117 19.17 13.07 -3.24
N GLU A 118 20.35 12.78 -3.75
CA GLU A 118 20.54 11.68 -4.71
C GLU A 118 20.31 10.34 -3.98
N HIS A 119 19.15 9.75 -4.19
CA HIS A 119 18.85 8.39 -3.75
C HIS A 119 19.11 7.40 -4.89
N PHE A 120 19.51 6.20 -4.50
CA PHE A 120 19.58 5.09 -5.44
C PHE A 120 18.22 4.85 -6.07
N PHE A 121 18.16 4.77 -7.39
CA PHE A 121 16.95 4.45 -8.11
C PHE A 121 17.26 3.58 -9.33
N ASP A 122 16.68 2.38 -9.37
CA ASP A 122 16.80 1.43 -10.46
C ASP A 122 15.53 1.45 -11.32
N GLU A 123 15.62 2.08 -12.48
CA GLU A 123 14.49 2.21 -13.42
C GLU A 123 14.01 0.84 -13.96
N LEU A 124 14.91 -0.13 -14.10
CA LEU A 124 14.52 -1.45 -14.60
C LEU A 124 13.71 -2.21 -13.58
N LEU A 125 14.12 -2.17 -12.31
CA LEU A 125 13.35 -2.74 -11.20
C LEU A 125 12.04 -1.99 -10.99
N TYR A 126 12.03 -0.68 -11.14
CA TYR A 126 10.82 0.15 -10.98
C TYR A 126 9.74 -0.21 -12.01
N LYS A 127 10.13 -0.64 -13.21
CA LYS A 127 9.16 -1.09 -14.22
C LYS A 127 8.30 -2.27 -13.76
N TYR A 128 8.78 -3.10 -12.83
CA TYR A 128 7.98 -4.17 -12.26
C TYR A 128 6.82 -3.68 -11.40
N ARG A 129 6.77 -2.40 -11.08
CA ARG A 129 5.66 -1.79 -10.33
C ARG A 129 4.30 -1.96 -11.03
N PHE A 130 4.29 -2.06 -12.37
CA PHE A 130 3.04 -2.29 -13.11
C PHE A 130 2.28 -3.56 -12.66
N VAL A 131 2.93 -4.53 -12.03
CA VAL A 131 2.26 -5.75 -11.57
C VAL A 131 1.32 -5.47 -10.40
N VAL A 132 1.66 -4.53 -9.50
CA VAL A 132 0.77 -4.14 -8.40
C VAL A 132 -0.44 -3.36 -8.91
N GLU A 133 -0.27 -2.53 -9.93
CA GLU A 133 -1.37 -1.84 -10.60
C GLU A 133 -2.35 -2.84 -11.21
N ARG A 134 -1.85 -3.89 -11.86
CA ARG A 134 -2.67 -4.99 -12.37
C ARG A 134 -3.39 -5.73 -11.24
N THR A 135 -2.73 -5.96 -10.11
CA THR A 135 -3.33 -6.59 -8.94
C THR A 135 -4.43 -5.72 -8.35
N ASN A 136 -4.21 -4.41 -8.24
CA ASN A 136 -5.24 -3.46 -7.83
C ASN A 136 -6.44 -3.46 -8.77
N ALA A 137 -6.20 -3.42 -10.08
CA ALA A 137 -7.28 -3.50 -11.07
C ALA A 137 -8.07 -4.82 -10.97
N TRP A 138 -7.40 -5.91 -10.66
CA TRP A 138 -8.06 -7.20 -10.42
C TRP A 138 -8.89 -7.21 -9.13
N LEU A 139 -8.36 -6.67 -8.03
CA LEU A 139 -9.08 -6.53 -6.77
C LEU A 139 -10.31 -5.61 -6.91
N ASP A 140 -10.19 -4.56 -7.70
CA ASP A 140 -11.28 -3.63 -8.00
C ASP A 140 -12.46 -4.30 -8.73
N ALA A 141 -12.23 -5.41 -9.40
CA ALA A 141 -13.29 -6.22 -10.00
C ALA A 141 -14.15 -6.97 -8.99
N PHE A 142 -13.67 -7.17 -7.76
CA PHE A 142 -14.44 -7.81 -6.70
C PHE A 142 -15.34 -6.80 -5.99
N LYS A 143 -16.65 -7.00 -6.08
CA LYS A 143 -17.64 -6.11 -5.46
C LYS A 143 -17.48 -5.96 -3.95
N ALA A 144 -17.02 -7.01 -3.26
CA ALA A 144 -16.81 -6.98 -1.82
C ALA A 144 -15.64 -6.07 -1.40
N VAL A 145 -14.68 -5.84 -2.30
CA VAL A 145 -13.54 -4.96 -2.10
C VAL A 145 -13.84 -3.55 -2.62
N LEU A 146 -14.31 -3.44 -3.86
CA LEU A 146 -14.57 -2.16 -4.53
C LEU A 146 -15.79 -1.45 -3.97
N VAL A 147 -16.87 -2.18 -3.80
CA VAL A 147 -18.14 -1.68 -3.23
C VAL A 147 -18.42 -2.47 -1.98
N ARG A 148 -18.24 -1.83 -0.84
CA ARG A 148 -18.51 -2.46 0.44
C ARG A 148 -20.01 -2.74 0.60
N PHE A 149 -20.43 -3.96 0.30
CA PHE A 149 -21.76 -4.47 0.64
C PHE A 149 -21.85 -4.90 2.10
N GLU A 150 -20.73 -5.37 2.67
CA GLU A 150 -20.63 -5.73 4.07
C GLU A 150 -20.56 -4.47 4.94
N THR A 151 -21.44 -4.36 5.92
CA THR A 151 -21.48 -3.21 6.85
C THR A 151 -20.61 -3.42 8.09
N ASN A 152 -20.21 -4.67 8.35
CA ASN A 152 -19.38 -5.06 9.50
C ASN A 152 -17.98 -5.46 9.04
N ALA A 153 -16.95 -4.83 9.58
CA ALA A 153 -15.55 -5.10 9.24
C ALA A 153 -15.10 -6.55 9.55
N VAL A 154 -15.75 -7.22 10.50
CA VAL A 154 -15.43 -8.61 10.89
C VAL A 154 -15.76 -9.62 9.80
N HIS A 155 -16.70 -9.33 8.92
CA HIS A 155 -17.10 -10.25 7.84
C HIS A 155 -16.21 -10.18 6.60
N ILE A 156 -15.43 -9.12 6.42
CA ILE A 156 -14.58 -8.93 5.23
C ILE A 156 -13.37 -9.90 5.23
N GLY A 157 -12.96 -10.39 6.39
CA GLY A 157 -11.79 -11.27 6.53
C GLY A 157 -12.10 -12.78 6.51
N LYS A 158 -13.36 -13.20 6.25
CA LYS A 158 -13.75 -14.61 6.31
C LYS A 158 -14.05 -15.26 4.95
N HIS A 159 -13.80 -14.55 3.87
CA HIS A 159 -14.01 -15.07 2.51
C HIS A 159 -12.72 -15.18 1.73
#